data_d3251584dc59a4fc0aa70cdc5faceeac
#
_entry.id   d3251584dc59a4fc0aa70cdc5faceeac
#
_cell.length_a   1.000
_cell.length_b   1.000
_cell.length_c   1.000
_cell.angle_alpha   90.00
_cell.angle_beta   90.00
_cell.angle_gamma   90.00
#
_symmetry.space_group_name_H-M   'P 1'
#
loop_
_entity.id
_entity.type
_entity.pdbx_description
1 polymer ?
#
loop_
_entity_poly.entity_id
_entity_poly.type
_entity_poly.pdbx_seq_one_letter_code
_entity_poly.pdbx_strand_id
1 'polypeptide(L)'
;MTDKIIQINLEDEMRKSYLDYAMSVIVGRALPDIRDGLKPVHRRVLYAMKVLNNDHTKPYKKSARVVGDVIGKYHPHGDSAAYETIVRMAQDFSLRYTLIEGQGNFGSVDGDSAAAMRYTEVRMEKITQELLSDLDKDTVDFIPNYDESESEPSVLPTRIPNLLINGSSGIAVGMATNIPPHNLNEVIDGLLLLIDKPDLEITELISVIPAPDFPTAATIHGIDGIKSAYETGRGRVPIRAKTQIEQLRDSDREAIIITELPYQVNKARLIEKIAELVRDKKIDGISELRDESDKDGMRVVIELKRGQVTDVLLNNLYKQTVLESSFGINMVALIKGQPKLVNLKEILESFLSHRREVVTRRTLFELKKSINRAHI
;
A
#
# COMPACT_ATOMS: atom_id res chain seq x y z
N MET A 1 27.14 -30.82 -37.84
CA MET A 1 27.09 -29.43 -37.41
C MET A 1 28.07 -29.33 -36.23
N THR A 2 29.18 -28.64 -36.40
CA THR A 2 30.16 -28.43 -35.33
C THR A 2 29.62 -27.37 -34.40
N ASP A 3 29.24 -27.76 -33.19
CA ASP A 3 28.86 -26.81 -32.14
C ASP A 3 30.03 -25.89 -31.88
N LYS A 4 29.82 -24.62 -32.19
CA LYS A 4 30.78 -23.54 -31.97
C LYS A 4 30.80 -23.23 -30.48
N ILE A 5 31.77 -23.78 -29.76
CA ILE A 5 32.00 -23.43 -28.35
C ILE A 5 32.45 -21.97 -28.32
N ILE A 6 31.59 -21.11 -27.78
CA ILE A 6 31.88 -19.69 -27.57
C ILE A 6 32.48 -19.58 -26.16
N GLN A 7 33.73 -19.09 -26.06
CA GLN A 7 34.32 -18.77 -24.77
C GLN A 7 33.66 -17.49 -24.22
N ILE A 8 33.05 -17.58 -23.06
CA ILE A 8 32.44 -16.47 -22.33
C ILE A 8 33.28 -16.23 -21.08
N ASN A 9 33.65 -14.98 -20.81
CA ASN A 9 34.28 -14.61 -19.57
C ASN A 9 33.26 -14.73 -18.43
N LEU A 10 33.59 -15.47 -17.39
CA LEU A 10 32.71 -15.72 -16.23
C LEU A 10 32.29 -14.41 -15.55
N GLU A 11 33.22 -13.45 -15.41
CA GLU A 11 32.92 -12.16 -14.78
C GLU A 11 31.91 -11.34 -15.58
N ASP A 12 32.01 -11.33 -16.90
CA ASP A 12 31.10 -10.61 -17.78
C ASP A 12 29.72 -11.25 -17.81
N GLU A 13 29.66 -12.58 -17.80
CA GLU A 13 28.38 -13.33 -17.72
C GLU A 13 27.69 -13.13 -16.37
N MET A 14 28.43 -13.19 -15.27
CA MET A 14 27.90 -12.90 -13.93
C MET A 14 27.40 -11.47 -13.82
N ARG A 15 28.14 -10.49 -14.34
CA ARG A 15 27.74 -9.07 -14.35
C ARG A 15 26.44 -8.88 -15.13
N LYS A 16 26.34 -9.44 -16.32
CA LYS A 16 25.17 -9.37 -17.18
C LYS A 16 23.96 -10.02 -16.50
N SER A 17 24.10 -11.26 -16.03
CA SER A 17 23.03 -11.99 -15.37
C SER A 17 22.53 -11.29 -14.10
N TYR A 18 23.44 -10.70 -13.32
CA TYR A 18 23.07 -9.92 -12.13
C TYR A 18 22.34 -8.63 -12.49
N LEU A 19 22.76 -7.93 -13.53
CA LEU A 19 22.06 -6.74 -14.04
C LEU A 19 20.67 -7.09 -14.54
N ASP A 20 20.51 -8.15 -15.32
CA ASP A 20 19.22 -8.62 -15.83
C ASP A 20 18.28 -9.00 -14.67
N TYR A 21 18.80 -9.71 -13.66
CA TYR A 21 18.05 -10.02 -12.45
C TYR A 21 17.65 -8.76 -11.67
N ALA A 22 18.60 -7.83 -11.46
CA ALA A 22 18.32 -6.58 -10.75
C ALA A 22 17.25 -5.75 -11.46
N MET A 23 17.33 -5.61 -12.79
CA MET A 23 16.32 -4.92 -13.60
C MET A 23 14.96 -5.60 -13.52
N SER A 24 14.90 -6.92 -13.58
CA SER A 24 13.67 -7.69 -13.43
C SER A 24 13.01 -7.45 -12.06
N VAL A 25 13.79 -7.40 -10.98
CA VAL A 25 13.27 -7.13 -9.64
C VAL A 25 12.85 -5.68 -9.47
N ILE A 26 13.62 -4.72 -9.98
CA ILE A 26 13.35 -3.29 -9.84
C ILE A 26 12.10 -2.90 -10.62
N VAL A 27 12.06 -3.20 -11.92
CA VAL A 27 10.98 -2.77 -12.82
C VAL A 27 9.80 -3.74 -12.82
N GLY A 28 10.08 -5.04 -12.79
CA GLY A 28 9.07 -6.10 -12.94
C GLY A 28 8.42 -6.57 -11.63
N ARG A 29 8.84 -6.11 -10.45
CA ARG A 29 8.34 -6.68 -9.18
C ARG A 29 8.13 -5.68 -8.06
N ALA A 30 9.19 -4.94 -7.66
CA ALA A 30 9.24 -4.29 -6.35
C ALA A 30 8.73 -2.85 -6.35
N LEU A 31 8.91 -2.11 -7.44
CA LEU A 31 8.57 -0.69 -7.49
C LEU A 31 7.25 -0.42 -8.20
N PRO A 32 6.46 0.54 -7.70
CA PRO A 32 5.22 0.97 -8.34
C PRO A 32 5.50 1.90 -9.53
N ASP A 33 4.63 1.87 -10.53
CA ASP A 33 4.59 2.94 -11.56
C ASP A 33 4.00 4.21 -10.96
N ILE A 34 4.62 5.35 -11.22
CA ILE A 34 4.19 6.64 -10.64
C ILE A 34 2.79 7.05 -11.07
N ARG A 35 2.34 6.60 -12.25
CA ARG A 35 1.06 6.98 -12.87
C ARG A 35 -0.14 6.32 -12.19
N ASP A 36 -0.09 5.00 -11.95
CA ASP A 36 -1.19 4.23 -11.35
C ASP A 36 -0.90 3.72 -9.94
N GLY A 37 0.32 3.87 -9.45
CA GLY A 37 0.73 3.46 -8.11
C GLY A 37 0.75 1.95 -7.88
N LEU A 38 0.73 1.16 -8.95
CA LEU A 38 0.64 -0.29 -8.88
C LEU A 38 1.95 -0.96 -9.26
N LYS A 39 2.26 -2.05 -8.59
CA LYS A 39 3.26 -3.01 -9.04
C LYS A 39 2.64 -3.92 -10.11
N PRO A 40 3.44 -4.58 -10.96
CA PRO A 40 2.90 -5.44 -12.00
C PRO A 40 1.91 -6.50 -11.49
N VAL A 41 2.17 -7.14 -10.37
CA VAL A 41 1.28 -8.16 -9.80
C VAL A 41 -0.09 -7.58 -9.43
N HIS A 42 -0.15 -6.40 -8.81
CA HIS A 42 -1.42 -5.74 -8.48
C HIS A 42 -2.22 -5.40 -9.73
N ARG A 43 -1.56 -4.83 -10.74
CA ARG A 43 -2.18 -4.47 -12.03
C ARG A 43 -2.75 -5.70 -12.73
N ARG A 44 -2.01 -6.82 -12.76
CA ARG A 44 -2.42 -8.09 -13.35
C ARG A 44 -3.61 -8.70 -12.63
N VAL A 45 -3.64 -8.65 -11.30
CA VAL A 45 -4.79 -9.13 -10.49
C VAL A 45 -6.05 -8.32 -10.84
N LEU A 46 -5.98 -6.99 -10.80
CA LEU A 46 -7.14 -6.13 -11.09
C LEU A 46 -7.60 -6.28 -12.53
N TYR A 47 -6.67 -6.42 -13.47
CA TYR A 47 -7.00 -6.65 -14.87
C TYR A 47 -7.67 -8.01 -15.08
N ALA A 48 -7.15 -9.08 -14.49
CA ALA A 48 -7.77 -10.40 -14.54
C ALA A 48 -9.19 -10.40 -13.95
N MET A 49 -9.40 -9.70 -12.83
CA MET A 49 -10.74 -9.55 -12.24
C MET A 49 -11.69 -8.76 -13.16
N LYS A 50 -11.18 -7.75 -13.89
CA LYS A 50 -11.95 -7.04 -14.92
C LYS A 50 -12.38 -7.96 -16.07
N VAL A 51 -11.43 -8.76 -16.58
CA VAL A 51 -11.71 -9.74 -17.67
C VAL A 51 -12.70 -10.81 -17.21
N LEU A 52 -12.62 -11.24 -15.96
CA LEU A 52 -13.57 -12.16 -15.33
C LEU A 52 -14.94 -11.54 -15.03
N ASN A 53 -15.13 -10.25 -15.30
CA ASN A 53 -16.33 -9.50 -14.94
C ASN A 53 -16.68 -9.66 -13.45
N ASN A 54 -15.67 -9.49 -12.58
CA ASN A 54 -15.77 -9.66 -11.13
C ASN A 54 -15.80 -8.30 -10.42
N ASP A 55 -16.70 -7.42 -10.86
CA ASP A 55 -16.88 -6.10 -10.28
C ASP A 55 -17.75 -6.13 -9.01
N HIS A 56 -17.81 -5.00 -8.29
CA HIS A 56 -18.53 -4.86 -7.03
C HIS A 56 -20.04 -5.12 -7.13
N THR A 57 -20.62 -5.09 -8.32
CA THR A 57 -22.07 -5.34 -8.57
C THR A 57 -22.35 -6.82 -8.81
N LYS A 58 -21.33 -7.64 -8.96
CA LYS A 58 -21.43 -9.06 -9.29
C LYS A 58 -21.26 -9.93 -8.03
N PRO A 59 -21.72 -11.19 -8.09
CA PRO A 59 -21.43 -12.16 -7.03
C PRO A 59 -19.94 -12.35 -6.82
N TYR A 60 -19.55 -12.66 -5.59
CA TYR A 60 -18.19 -13.06 -5.26
C TYR A 60 -17.74 -14.27 -6.08
N LYS A 61 -16.45 -14.32 -6.40
CA LYS A 61 -15.80 -15.49 -6.98
C LYS A 61 -14.80 -16.07 -5.99
N LYS A 62 -14.59 -17.40 -6.06
CA LYS A 62 -13.52 -18.05 -5.27
C LYS A 62 -12.18 -17.40 -5.57
N SER A 63 -11.41 -17.09 -4.52
CA SER A 63 -10.06 -16.53 -4.66
C SER A 63 -9.18 -17.43 -5.54
N ALA A 64 -9.30 -18.75 -5.41
CA ALA A 64 -8.57 -19.72 -6.24
C ALA A 64 -8.87 -19.57 -7.73
N ARG A 65 -10.08 -19.15 -8.11
CA ARG A 65 -10.43 -18.89 -9.52
C ARG A 65 -9.66 -17.68 -10.04
N VAL A 66 -9.65 -16.58 -9.29
CA VAL A 66 -8.92 -15.38 -9.69
C VAL A 66 -7.42 -15.64 -9.76
N VAL A 67 -6.86 -16.31 -8.74
CA VAL A 67 -5.44 -16.70 -8.73
C VAL A 67 -5.08 -17.55 -9.94
N GLY A 68 -5.90 -18.54 -10.29
CA GLY A 68 -5.68 -19.40 -11.45
C GLY A 68 -5.63 -18.63 -12.77
N ASP A 69 -6.54 -17.69 -12.98
CA ASP A 69 -6.51 -16.83 -14.19
C ASP A 69 -5.29 -15.90 -14.20
N VAL A 70 -4.90 -15.33 -13.06
CA VAL A 70 -3.72 -14.44 -12.94
C VAL A 70 -2.44 -15.18 -13.30
N ILE A 71 -2.17 -16.32 -12.66
CA ILE A 71 -0.92 -17.07 -12.91
C ILE A 71 -0.90 -17.76 -14.26
N GLY A 72 -2.06 -18.20 -14.74
CA GLY A 72 -2.16 -18.88 -16.03
C GLY A 72 -2.00 -17.96 -17.24
N LYS A 73 -2.39 -16.69 -17.10
CA LYS A 73 -2.43 -15.75 -18.25
C LYS A 73 -1.41 -14.61 -18.16
N TYR A 74 -1.12 -14.09 -16.98
CA TYR A 74 -0.40 -12.83 -16.86
C TYR A 74 0.84 -12.88 -15.97
N HIS A 75 0.84 -13.69 -14.91
CA HIS A 75 1.87 -13.63 -13.87
C HIS A 75 2.53 -14.99 -13.65
N PRO A 76 3.64 -15.31 -14.38
CA PRO A 76 4.29 -16.62 -14.36
C PRO A 76 5.12 -16.84 -13.07
N HIS A 77 4.47 -16.73 -11.92
CA HIS A 77 5.06 -16.93 -10.59
C HIS A 77 4.15 -17.81 -9.73
N GLY A 78 4.59 -18.11 -8.50
CA GLY A 78 3.82 -18.95 -7.57
C GLY A 78 2.44 -18.39 -7.23
N ASP A 79 1.47 -19.28 -7.05
CA ASP A 79 0.10 -18.98 -6.67
C ASP A 79 0.01 -18.25 -5.33
N SER A 80 0.87 -18.59 -4.38
CA SER A 80 0.97 -17.94 -3.07
C SER A 80 1.22 -16.44 -3.18
N ALA A 81 2.13 -16.01 -4.07
CA ALA A 81 2.43 -14.60 -4.26
C ALA A 81 1.23 -13.80 -4.83
N ALA A 82 0.51 -14.39 -5.77
CA ALA A 82 -0.71 -13.80 -6.33
C ALA A 82 -1.82 -13.74 -5.27
N TYR A 83 -2.01 -14.81 -4.50
CA TYR A 83 -3.01 -14.85 -3.43
C TYR A 83 -2.71 -13.88 -2.29
N GLU A 84 -1.46 -13.81 -1.81
CA GLU A 84 -1.06 -12.83 -0.77
C GLU A 84 -1.27 -11.39 -1.24
N THR A 85 -1.08 -11.12 -2.53
CA THR A 85 -1.38 -9.80 -3.11
C THR A 85 -2.87 -9.49 -3.04
N ILE A 86 -3.73 -10.43 -3.40
CA ILE A 86 -5.19 -10.31 -3.27
C ILE A 86 -5.58 -10.08 -1.82
N VAL A 87 -5.02 -10.86 -0.89
CA VAL A 87 -5.28 -10.74 0.55
C VAL A 87 -4.94 -9.33 1.05
N ARG A 88 -3.76 -8.81 0.72
CA ARG A 88 -3.35 -7.46 1.13
C ARG A 88 -4.25 -6.36 0.58
N MET A 89 -4.72 -6.51 -0.66
CA MET A 89 -5.65 -5.55 -1.27
C MET A 89 -7.05 -5.57 -0.66
N ALA A 90 -7.40 -6.64 0.09
CA ALA A 90 -8.67 -6.78 0.79
C ALA A 90 -8.57 -6.44 2.29
N GLN A 91 -7.36 -6.26 2.85
CA GLN A 91 -7.17 -5.96 4.27
C GLN A 91 -7.29 -4.45 4.54
N ASP A 92 -8.25 -4.05 5.35
CA ASP A 92 -8.50 -2.66 5.75
C ASP A 92 -7.41 -2.07 6.67
N PHE A 93 -6.62 -2.93 7.33
CA PHE A 93 -5.45 -2.53 8.11
C PHE A 93 -4.14 -2.48 7.29
N SER A 94 -4.17 -2.94 6.04
CA SER A 94 -3.02 -2.90 5.11
C SER A 94 -3.11 -1.79 4.08
N LEU A 95 -4.30 -1.54 3.52
CA LEU A 95 -4.58 -0.48 2.57
C LEU A 95 -5.55 0.55 3.17
N ARG A 96 -5.25 1.83 2.96
CA ARG A 96 -6.13 2.93 3.39
C ARG A 96 -7.48 2.91 2.64
N TYR A 97 -7.44 2.56 1.34
CA TYR A 97 -8.60 2.35 0.49
C TYR A 97 -8.46 0.98 -0.18
N THR A 98 -9.17 0.00 0.35
CA THR A 98 -9.12 -1.36 -0.18
C THR A 98 -9.56 -1.42 -1.64
N LEU A 99 -8.89 -2.25 -2.42
CA LEU A 99 -9.16 -2.42 -3.85
C LEU A 99 -9.96 -3.69 -4.15
N ILE A 100 -9.98 -4.61 -3.20
CA ILE A 100 -10.69 -5.88 -3.27
C ILE A 100 -11.58 -6.00 -2.04
N GLU A 101 -12.82 -6.40 -2.26
CA GLU A 101 -13.76 -6.79 -1.22
C GLU A 101 -13.65 -8.30 -1.03
N GLY A 102 -13.31 -8.71 0.18
CA GLY A 102 -13.13 -10.12 0.55
C GLY A 102 -14.28 -10.65 1.40
N GLN A 103 -14.64 -11.91 1.18
CA GLN A 103 -15.56 -12.66 2.03
C GLN A 103 -14.88 -13.89 2.60
N GLY A 104 -14.84 -14.01 3.91
CA GLY A 104 -14.15 -15.05 4.64
C GLY A 104 -13.06 -14.49 5.54
N ASN A 105 -12.09 -15.33 5.93
CA ASN A 105 -10.98 -14.93 6.77
C ASN A 105 -9.80 -14.45 5.93
N PHE A 106 -9.52 -13.14 5.96
CA PHE A 106 -8.39 -12.48 5.29
C PHE A 106 -7.28 -12.07 6.26
N GLY A 107 -7.19 -12.72 7.42
CA GLY A 107 -6.21 -12.40 8.44
C GLY A 107 -6.67 -11.29 9.39
N SER A 108 -5.80 -10.93 10.32
CA SER A 108 -6.09 -9.91 11.32
C SER A 108 -4.85 -9.08 11.67
N VAL A 109 -5.05 -8.01 12.42
CA VAL A 109 -3.98 -7.16 12.98
C VAL A 109 -3.11 -7.91 14.01
N ASP A 110 -3.54 -9.08 14.46
CA ASP A 110 -2.76 -10.00 15.32
C ASP A 110 -1.74 -10.83 14.52
N GLY A 111 -1.75 -10.71 13.20
CA GLY A 111 -0.84 -11.45 12.33
C GLY A 111 -1.34 -12.84 11.95
N ASP A 112 -2.62 -13.11 12.16
CA ASP A 112 -3.25 -14.34 11.67
C ASP A 112 -3.17 -14.39 10.15
N SER A 113 -2.88 -15.57 9.63
CA SER A 113 -2.87 -15.80 8.18
C SER A 113 -4.29 -15.86 7.64
N ALA A 114 -4.46 -15.40 6.40
CA ALA A 114 -5.70 -15.63 5.68
C ALA A 114 -5.97 -17.13 5.50
N ALA A 115 -7.25 -17.49 5.42
CA ALA A 115 -7.65 -18.85 5.07
C ALA A 115 -7.14 -19.21 3.66
N ALA A 116 -7.00 -20.50 3.36
CA ALA A 116 -6.58 -20.94 2.03
C ALA A 116 -7.53 -20.42 0.93
N MET A 117 -6.99 -20.12 -0.25
CA MET A 117 -7.72 -19.50 -1.36
C MET A 117 -8.97 -20.26 -1.84
N ARG A 118 -9.08 -21.54 -1.50
CA ARG A 118 -10.27 -22.35 -1.80
C ARG A 118 -11.47 -22.03 -0.90
N TYR A 119 -11.24 -21.39 0.26
CA TYR A 119 -12.27 -21.03 1.22
C TYR A 119 -12.72 -19.58 1.14
N THR A 120 -11.84 -18.69 0.65
CA THR A 120 -12.13 -17.26 0.55
C THR A 120 -12.73 -16.90 -0.81
N GLU A 121 -13.50 -15.83 -0.82
CA GLU A 121 -14.15 -15.29 -2.01
C GLU A 121 -13.86 -13.81 -2.14
N VAL A 122 -13.79 -13.32 -3.38
CA VAL A 122 -13.40 -11.93 -3.67
C VAL A 122 -14.25 -11.34 -4.80
N ARG A 123 -14.35 -10.02 -4.79
CA ARG A 123 -14.76 -9.16 -5.90
C ARG A 123 -14.04 -7.83 -5.79
N MET A 124 -14.04 -7.04 -6.86
CA MET A 124 -13.45 -5.71 -6.80
C MET A 124 -14.28 -4.76 -5.90
N GLU A 125 -13.60 -3.90 -5.18
CA GLU A 125 -14.24 -2.77 -4.50
C GLU A 125 -14.79 -1.74 -5.51
N LYS A 126 -15.75 -0.92 -5.08
CA LYS A 126 -16.33 0.13 -5.91
C LYS A 126 -15.28 1.11 -6.42
N ILE A 127 -14.34 1.51 -5.56
CA ILE A 127 -13.27 2.45 -5.91
C ILE A 127 -12.35 1.90 -7.01
N THR A 128 -12.19 0.60 -7.12
CA THR A 128 -11.35 -0.05 -8.12
C THR A 128 -11.83 0.18 -9.55
N GLN A 129 -13.12 0.46 -9.73
CA GLN A 129 -13.65 0.83 -11.05
C GLN A 129 -13.04 2.13 -11.56
N GLU A 130 -12.65 3.05 -10.68
CA GLU A 130 -12.01 4.30 -11.06
C GLU A 130 -10.55 4.08 -11.55
N LEU A 131 -9.90 2.98 -11.15
CA LEU A 131 -8.59 2.60 -11.70
C LEU A 131 -8.71 2.00 -13.11
N LEU A 132 -9.80 1.30 -13.38
CA LEU A 132 -10.02 0.53 -14.62
C LEU A 132 -10.94 1.24 -15.62
N SER A 133 -11.40 2.44 -15.29
CA SER A 133 -12.33 3.20 -16.10
C SER A 133 -11.73 3.56 -17.47
N ASP A 134 -12.51 3.39 -18.52
CA ASP A 134 -12.11 3.69 -19.90
C ASP A 134 -10.94 2.83 -20.45
N LEU A 135 -10.63 1.68 -19.83
CA LEU A 135 -9.57 0.77 -20.28
C LEU A 135 -9.81 0.21 -21.70
N ASP A 136 -11.07 0.11 -22.10
CA ASP A 136 -11.55 -0.37 -23.40
C ASP A 136 -11.57 0.72 -24.50
N LYS A 137 -11.10 1.95 -24.19
CA LYS A 137 -11.12 3.10 -25.09
C LYS A 137 -9.74 3.55 -25.58
N ASP A 138 -8.82 2.62 -25.71
CA ASP A 138 -7.44 2.88 -26.18
C ASP A 138 -6.73 4.00 -25.39
N THR A 139 -6.98 4.05 -24.09
CA THR A 139 -6.46 5.08 -23.19
C THR A 139 -5.03 4.83 -22.72
N VAL A 140 -4.60 3.58 -22.74
CA VAL A 140 -3.28 3.11 -22.33
C VAL A 140 -2.75 2.06 -23.30
N ASP A 141 -1.45 1.86 -23.32
CA ASP A 141 -0.82 0.85 -24.16
C ASP A 141 -0.96 -0.53 -23.55
N PHE A 142 -1.19 -1.52 -24.41
CA PHE A 142 -1.16 -2.93 -24.08
C PHE A 142 0.14 -3.56 -24.55
N ILE A 143 0.68 -4.44 -23.73
CA ILE A 143 1.88 -5.22 -24.01
C ILE A 143 1.53 -6.71 -24.00
N PRO A 144 2.25 -7.54 -24.78
CA PRO A 144 2.06 -8.97 -24.71
C PRO A 144 2.42 -9.51 -23.31
N ASN A 145 1.74 -10.56 -22.89
CA ASN A 145 2.09 -11.30 -21.68
C ASN A 145 3.39 -12.12 -21.89
N TYR A 146 3.74 -12.96 -20.91
CA TYR A 146 5.00 -13.72 -20.90
C TYR A 146 5.16 -14.75 -22.02
N ASP A 147 4.07 -15.26 -22.59
CA ASP A 147 4.05 -16.26 -23.69
C ASP A 147 3.44 -15.72 -24.99
N GLU A 148 3.18 -14.41 -25.05
CA GLU A 148 2.59 -13.70 -26.18
C GLU A 148 1.19 -14.18 -26.59
N SER A 149 0.52 -14.98 -25.76
CA SER A 149 -0.83 -15.50 -26.02
C SER A 149 -1.94 -14.50 -25.67
N GLU A 150 -1.67 -13.61 -24.73
CA GLU A 150 -2.61 -12.60 -24.23
C GLU A 150 -1.93 -11.23 -24.16
N SER A 151 -2.74 -10.19 -23.99
CA SER A 151 -2.23 -8.83 -23.80
C SER A 151 -2.68 -8.28 -22.45
N GLU A 152 -1.80 -7.53 -21.81
CA GLU A 152 -2.07 -6.87 -20.53
C GLU A 152 -1.79 -5.35 -20.62
N PRO A 153 -2.48 -4.50 -19.85
CA PRO A 153 -2.20 -3.07 -19.86
C PRO A 153 -0.85 -2.78 -19.20
N SER A 154 -0.04 -1.93 -19.84
CA SER A 154 1.25 -1.49 -19.29
C SER A 154 1.08 -0.62 -18.05
N VAL A 155 -0.05 0.09 -17.94
CA VAL A 155 -0.48 0.95 -16.84
C VAL A 155 -2.00 1.05 -16.85
N LEU A 156 -2.63 1.30 -15.71
CA LEU A 156 -4.08 1.53 -15.67
C LEU A 156 -4.44 3.01 -15.92
N PRO A 157 -5.58 3.28 -16.60
CA PRO A 157 -6.05 4.64 -16.88
C PRO A 157 -6.71 5.29 -15.65
N THR A 158 -6.10 5.15 -14.50
CA THR A 158 -6.67 5.52 -13.20
C THR A 158 -7.20 6.95 -13.13
N ARG A 159 -8.38 7.13 -12.56
CA ARG A 159 -8.97 8.44 -12.26
C ARG A 159 -8.61 8.95 -10.86
N ILE A 160 -8.07 8.10 -10.02
CA ILE A 160 -7.69 8.43 -8.65
C ILE A 160 -6.17 8.32 -8.47
N PRO A 161 -5.56 9.16 -7.63
CA PRO A 161 -4.11 9.18 -7.39
C PRO A 161 -3.68 8.03 -6.45
N ASN A 162 -3.80 6.79 -6.94
CA ASN A 162 -3.65 5.58 -6.12
C ASN A 162 -2.28 5.47 -5.43
N LEU A 163 -1.19 5.97 -6.05
CA LEU A 163 0.13 5.94 -5.43
C LEU A 163 0.16 6.66 -4.08
N LEU A 164 -0.48 7.83 -3.98
CA LEU A 164 -0.53 8.61 -2.74
C LEU A 164 -1.60 8.11 -1.77
N ILE A 165 -2.79 7.77 -2.25
CA ILE A 165 -3.87 7.39 -1.33
C ILE A 165 -3.65 6.03 -0.66
N ASN A 166 -2.98 5.10 -1.32
CA ASN A 166 -2.66 3.78 -0.77
C ASN A 166 -1.18 3.59 -0.42
N GLY A 167 -0.31 4.45 -0.94
CA GLY A 167 1.12 4.27 -0.80
C GLY A 167 1.65 3.02 -1.51
N SER A 168 2.90 2.72 -1.28
CA SER A 168 3.54 1.49 -1.75
C SER A 168 4.78 1.18 -0.92
N SER A 169 5.03 -0.08 -0.64
CA SER A 169 6.23 -0.55 0.04
C SER A 169 6.85 -1.70 -0.73
N GLY A 170 8.17 -1.68 -0.93
CA GLY A 170 8.88 -2.74 -1.64
C GLY A 170 10.37 -2.66 -1.49
N ILE A 171 11.02 -3.83 -1.56
CA ILE A 171 12.47 -3.97 -1.49
C ILE A 171 12.94 -4.52 -2.83
N ALA A 172 13.79 -3.75 -3.52
CA ALA A 172 14.43 -4.14 -4.77
C ALA A 172 15.93 -4.38 -4.56
N VAL A 173 16.65 -4.66 -5.63
CA VAL A 173 18.11 -4.78 -5.59
C VAL A 173 18.74 -3.39 -5.49
N GLY A 174 19.46 -3.13 -4.42
CA GLY A 174 20.16 -1.85 -4.20
C GLY A 174 19.27 -0.66 -3.84
N MET A 175 17.94 -0.83 -3.78
CA MET A 175 17.02 0.24 -3.42
C MET A 175 15.72 -0.30 -2.82
N ALA A 176 15.00 0.57 -2.11
CA ALA A 176 13.70 0.26 -1.55
C ALA A 176 12.74 1.43 -1.77
N THR A 177 11.45 1.17 -1.75
CA THR A 177 10.43 2.20 -1.71
C THR A 177 9.55 2.02 -0.47
N ASN A 178 9.13 3.12 0.13
CA ASN A 178 8.19 3.13 1.24
C ASN A 178 7.42 4.45 1.23
N ILE A 179 6.35 4.47 0.44
CA ILE A 179 5.49 5.64 0.25
C ILE A 179 4.28 5.48 1.18
N PRO A 180 4.03 6.43 2.10
CA PRO A 180 2.91 6.34 3.02
C PRO A 180 1.59 6.64 2.33
N PRO A 181 0.47 6.08 2.81
CA PRO A 181 -0.87 6.42 2.34
C PRO A 181 -1.30 7.82 2.81
N HIS A 182 -2.25 8.42 2.07
CA HIS A 182 -2.78 9.76 2.35
C HIS A 182 -4.31 9.79 2.20
N ASN A 183 -4.92 10.82 2.77
CA ASN A 183 -6.35 11.04 2.65
C ASN A 183 -6.73 11.44 1.21
N LEU A 184 -7.75 10.77 0.65
CA LEU A 184 -8.19 10.99 -0.73
C LEU A 184 -8.63 12.44 -0.98
N ASN A 185 -9.41 13.02 -0.07
CA ASN A 185 -9.92 14.38 -0.24
C ASN A 185 -8.76 15.40 -0.23
N GLU A 186 -7.83 15.28 0.72
CA GLU A 186 -6.64 16.14 0.80
C GLU A 186 -5.78 16.05 -0.48
N VAL A 187 -5.57 14.84 -1.00
CA VAL A 187 -4.81 14.65 -2.24
C VAL A 187 -5.53 15.24 -3.45
N ILE A 188 -6.85 15.10 -3.55
CA ILE A 188 -7.65 15.71 -4.60
C ILE A 188 -7.62 17.24 -4.50
N ASP A 189 -7.75 17.80 -3.31
CA ASP A 189 -7.65 19.25 -3.09
C ASP A 189 -6.27 19.77 -3.50
N GLY A 190 -5.20 19.04 -3.18
CA GLY A 190 -3.84 19.34 -3.64
C GLY A 190 -3.69 19.30 -5.16
N LEU A 191 -4.32 18.33 -5.83
CA LEU A 191 -4.36 18.25 -7.31
C LEU A 191 -5.12 19.42 -7.93
N LEU A 192 -6.25 19.80 -7.36
CA LEU A 192 -7.03 20.97 -7.82
C LEU A 192 -6.23 22.25 -7.68
N LEU A 193 -5.58 22.43 -6.53
CA LEU A 193 -4.71 23.57 -6.28
C LEU A 193 -3.56 23.64 -7.30
N LEU A 194 -2.95 22.50 -7.64
CA LEU A 194 -1.86 22.41 -8.61
C LEU A 194 -2.33 22.67 -10.05
N ILE A 195 -3.59 22.34 -10.38
CA ILE A 195 -4.19 22.69 -11.68
C ILE A 195 -4.36 24.20 -11.81
N ASP A 196 -4.84 24.85 -10.74
CA ASP A 196 -5.06 26.30 -10.71
C ASP A 196 -3.76 27.10 -10.66
N LYS A 197 -2.75 26.56 -9.96
CA LYS A 197 -1.43 27.20 -9.78
C LYS A 197 -0.30 26.20 -10.06
N PRO A 198 0.11 26.00 -11.33
CA PRO A 198 1.16 25.03 -11.66
C PRO A 198 2.52 25.28 -11.01
N ASP A 199 2.85 26.53 -10.74
CA ASP A 199 4.15 26.97 -10.18
C ASP A 199 4.15 27.06 -8.65
N LEU A 200 3.11 26.51 -7.99
CA LEU A 200 3.01 26.57 -6.51
C LEU A 200 4.20 25.88 -5.82
N GLU A 201 4.56 26.39 -4.67
CA GLU A 201 5.62 25.83 -3.81
C GLU A 201 5.12 24.62 -3.03
N ILE A 202 6.03 23.70 -2.66
CA ILE A 202 5.69 22.50 -1.86
C ILE A 202 5.08 22.89 -0.51
N THR A 203 5.50 24.01 0.07
CA THR A 203 4.95 24.55 1.34
C THR A 203 3.46 24.86 1.26
N GLU A 204 2.96 25.27 0.10
CA GLU A 204 1.52 25.48 -0.12
C GLU A 204 0.78 24.14 -0.20
N LEU A 205 1.39 23.11 -0.83
CA LEU A 205 0.84 21.75 -0.84
C LEU A 205 0.73 21.14 0.56
N ILE A 206 1.71 21.38 1.45
CA ILE A 206 1.71 20.91 2.83
C ILE A 206 0.52 21.48 3.62
N SER A 207 0.05 22.68 3.27
CA SER A 207 -1.13 23.25 3.92
C SER A 207 -2.44 22.50 3.61
N VAL A 208 -2.49 21.80 2.49
CA VAL A 208 -3.66 21.04 1.99
C VAL A 208 -3.49 19.54 2.23
N ILE A 209 -2.27 19.02 2.09
CA ILE A 209 -1.91 17.62 2.38
C ILE A 209 -0.95 17.63 3.57
N PRO A 210 -1.46 17.78 4.81
CA PRO A 210 -0.61 18.07 5.96
C PRO A 210 0.28 16.90 6.39
N ALA A 211 -0.20 15.67 6.20
CA ALA A 211 0.49 14.46 6.65
C ALA A 211 -0.05 13.19 5.99
N PRO A 212 0.69 12.07 6.09
CA PRO A 212 0.15 10.74 5.80
C PRO A 212 -1.10 10.41 6.63
N ASP A 213 -1.97 9.57 6.06
CA ASP A 213 -3.20 9.08 6.67
C ASP A 213 -3.18 7.54 6.68
N PHE A 214 -2.76 6.95 7.79
CA PHE A 214 -2.59 5.51 7.92
C PHE A 214 -3.92 4.79 8.17
N PRO A 215 -4.13 3.58 7.60
CA PRO A 215 -5.37 2.81 7.78
C PRO A 215 -5.62 2.39 9.23
N THR A 216 -4.58 2.26 10.04
CA THR A 216 -4.66 1.92 11.47
C THR A 216 -4.75 3.14 12.38
N ALA A 217 -4.92 4.33 11.82
CA ALA A 217 -4.96 5.62 12.52
C ALA A 217 -3.70 5.90 13.36
N ALA A 218 -3.79 6.00 14.66
CA ALA A 218 -2.71 6.42 15.56
C ALA A 218 -2.33 7.92 15.41
N THR A 219 -1.28 8.37 16.06
CA THR A 219 -0.90 9.79 16.09
C THR A 219 0.53 9.98 15.58
N ILE A 220 0.70 10.88 14.61
CA ILE A 220 2.02 11.28 14.14
C ILE A 220 2.60 12.34 15.11
N HIS A 221 3.85 12.15 15.49
CA HIS A 221 4.58 13.08 16.34
C HIS A 221 5.66 13.83 15.57
N GLY A 222 5.50 15.16 15.49
CA GLY A 222 6.42 16.05 14.79
C GLY A 222 6.12 16.22 13.31
N ILE A 223 6.51 17.34 12.75
CA ILE A 223 6.23 17.75 11.36
C ILE A 223 7.49 17.73 10.47
N ASP A 224 8.67 17.78 11.06
CA ASP A 224 9.93 17.95 10.32
C ASP A 224 10.21 16.79 9.36
N GLY A 225 9.92 15.56 9.81
CA GLY A 225 10.07 14.37 8.98
C GLY A 225 9.11 14.34 7.78
N ILE A 226 7.92 14.90 7.93
CA ILE A 226 6.93 15.04 6.85
C ILE A 226 7.40 16.08 5.84
N LYS A 227 7.81 17.27 6.30
CA LYS A 227 8.34 18.33 5.44
C LYS A 227 9.52 17.82 4.62
N SER A 228 10.50 17.21 5.30
CA SER A 228 11.66 16.62 4.62
C SER A 228 11.24 15.59 3.56
N ALA A 229 10.29 14.70 3.88
CA ALA A 229 9.80 13.70 2.94
C ALA A 229 9.12 14.33 1.72
N TYR A 230 8.28 15.33 1.93
CA TYR A 230 7.55 15.99 0.85
C TYR A 230 8.46 16.83 -0.06
N GLU A 231 9.52 17.42 0.49
CA GLU A 231 10.50 18.22 -0.27
C GLU A 231 11.53 17.36 -0.99
N THR A 232 12.02 16.30 -0.34
CA THR A 232 13.19 15.53 -0.83
C THR A 232 12.87 14.10 -1.24
N GLY A 233 11.67 13.60 -0.95
CA GLY A 233 11.31 12.20 -1.10
C GLY A 233 11.76 11.30 0.05
N ARG A 234 12.44 11.82 1.07
CA ARG A 234 12.95 11.06 2.22
C ARG A 234 12.64 11.75 3.54
N GLY A 235 12.16 10.97 4.50
CA GLY A 235 11.88 11.48 5.83
C GLY A 235 11.63 10.35 6.81
N ARG A 236 11.55 10.70 8.09
CA ARG A 236 11.25 9.76 9.16
C ARG A 236 10.14 10.32 10.04
N VAL A 237 9.06 9.56 10.16
CA VAL A 237 7.86 10.00 10.87
C VAL A 237 7.62 9.09 12.06
N PRO A 238 7.74 9.59 13.30
CA PRO A 238 7.36 8.85 14.50
C PRO A 238 5.84 8.73 14.58
N ILE A 239 5.35 7.53 14.84
CA ILE A 239 3.92 7.22 15.00
C ILE A 239 3.74 6.61 16.39
N ARG A 240 2.81 7.15 17.17
CA ARG A 240 2.45 6.64 18.49
C ARG A 240 1.06 6.05 18.49
N ALA A 241 0.91 4.94 19.21
CA ALA A 241 -0.39 4.38 19.55
C ALA A 241 -1.28 5.42 20.21
N LYS A 242 -2.57 5.38 19.95
CA LYS A 242 -3.55 6.18 20.68
C LYS A 242 -3.91 5.48 21.98
N THR A 243 -3.74 6.20 23.06
CA THR A 243 -3.98 5.68 24.41
C THR A 243 -4.93 6.59 25.17
N GLN A 244 -5.70 5.98 26.07
CA GLN A 244 -6.58 6.66 27.01
C GLN A 244 -6.31 6.14 28.42
N ILE A 245 -6.51 6.97 29.44
CA ILE A 245 -6.37 6.60 30.84
C ILE A 245 -7.79 6.43 31.40
N GLU A 246 -8.08 5.26 31.95
CA GLU A 246 -9.35 4.96 32.60
C GLU A 246 -9.12 4.66 34.10
N GLN A 247 -10.01 5.18 34.94
CA GLN A 247 -10.07 4.83 36.35
C GLN A 247 -10.75 3.46 36.49
N LEU A 248 -10.13 2.53 37.19
CA LEU A 248 -10.74 1.23 37.45
C LEU A 248 -11.87 1.38 38.48
N ARG A 249 -12.98 0.72 38.19
CA ARG A 249 -14.13 0.69 39.12
C ARG A 249 -13.71 0.08 40.47
N ASP A 250 -14.14 0.70 41.54
CA ASP A 250 -13.92 0.25 42.94
C ASP A 250 -12.44 0.23 43.38
N SER A 251 -11.55 0.96 42.71
CA SER A 251 -10.13 1.08 43.11
C SER A 251 -9.52 2.41 42.70
N ASP A 252 -8.50 2.85 43.48
CA ASP A 252 -7.67 4.04 43.13
C ASP A 252 -6.61 3.71 42.04
N ARG A 253 -6.81 2.65 41.27
CA ARG A 253 -5.90 2.24 40.21
C ARG A 253 -6.38 2.75 38.86
N GLU A 254 -5.44 3.06 38.02
CA GLU A 254 -5.66 3.44 36.63
C GLU A 254 -5.29 2.31 35.67
N ALA A 255 -5.84 2.37 34.49
CA ALA A 255 -5.48 1.52 33.38
C ALA A 255 -5.15 2.36 32.14
N ILE A 256 -4.13 1.94 31.38
CA ILE A 256 -3.84 2.46 30.06
C ILE A 256 -4.60 1.62 29.06
N ILE A 257 -5.46 2.24 28.28
CA ILE A 257 -6.24 1.60 27.22
C ILE A 257 -5.65 1.99 25.88
N ILE A 258 -5.22 1.01 25.08
CA ILE A 258 -4.73 1.22 23.74
C ILE A 258 -5.87 0.98 22.75
N THR A 259 -6.22 2.00 21.97
CA THR A 259 -7.33 1.94 21.00
C THR A 259 -6.89 1.95 19.54
N GLU A 260 -5.68 2.44 19.26
CA GLU A 260 -5.11 2.46 17.92
C GLU A 260 -3.62 2.14 17.99
N LEU A 261 -3.10 1.41 17.01
CA LEU A 261 -1.69 1.03 16.91
C LEU A 261 -1.01 1.72 15.73
N PRO A 262 0.31 1.95 15.81
CA PRO A 262 1.07 2.39 14.65
C PRO A 262 0.92 1.45 13.47
N TYR A 263 0.98 2.00 12.26
CA TYR A 263 0.86 1.24 11.02
C TYR A 263 1.89 0.10 10.94
N GLN A 264 1.45 -1.07 10.50
CA GLN A 264 2.24 -2.30 10.36
C GLN A 264 2.73 -2.91 11.69
N VAL A 265 2.16 -2.53 12.81
CA VAL A 265 2.43 -3.13 14.12
C VAL A 265 1.47 -4.31 14.35
N ASN A 266 2.07 -5.46 14.73
CA ASN A 266 1.32 -6.66 15.12
C ASN A 266 0.91 -6.54 16.59
N LYS A 267 -0.40 -6.59 16.87
CA LYS A 267 -0.97 -6.42 18.20
C LYS A 267 -0.55 -7.56 19.15
N ALA A 268 -0.62 -8.80 18.73
CA ALA A 268 -0.26 -9.95 19.55
C ALA A 268 1.21 -9.91 20.00
N ARG A 269 2.12 -9.61 19.06
CA ARG A 269 3.56 -9.46 19.36
C ARG A 269 3.85 -8.29 20.30
N LEU A 270 3.09 -7.20 20.18
CA LEU A 270 3.22 -6.07 21.09
C LEU A 270 2.83 -6.49 22.52
N ILE A 271 1.71 -7.18 22.68
CA ILE A 271 1.24 -7.68 23.98
C ILE A 271 2.26 -8.65 24.59
N GLU A 272 2.75 -9.60 23.81
CA GLU A 272 3.82 -10.52 24.21
C GLU A 272 5.08 -9.79 24.68
N LYS A 273 5.49 -8.74 23.93
CA LYS A 273 6.66 -7.94 24.28
C LYS A 273 6.49 -7.16 25.59
N ILE A 274 5.32 -6.60 25.83
CA ILE A 274 5.00 -5.93 27.10
C ILE A 274 5.04 -6.94 28.25
N ALA A 275 4.45 -8.12 28.09
CA ALA A 275 4.47 -9.20 29.09
C ALA A 275 5.92 -9.67 29.37
N GLU A 276 6.75 -9.81 28.35
CA GLU A 276 8.19 -10.12 28.50
C GLU A 276 8.92 -9.08 29.34
N LEU A 277 8.73 -7.78 29.03
CA LEU A 277 9.36 -6.68 29.78
C LEU A 277 8.96 -6.64 31.26
N VAL A 278 7.72 -7.00 31.56
CA VAL A 278 7.20 -7.11 32.93
C VAL A 278 7.86 -8.30 33.64
N ARG A 279 7.88 -9.47 33.00
CA ARG A 279 8.51 -10.68 33.54
C ARG A 279 9.99 -10.50 33.81
N ASP A 280 10.71 -9.84 32.90
CA ASP A 280 12.14 -9.54 33.00
C ASP A 280 12.46 -8.37 33.94
N LYS A 281 11.44 -7.77 34.58
CA LYS A 281 11.55 -6.63 35.50
C LYS A 281 12.18 -5.38 34.87
N LYS A 282 12.08 -5.24 33.55
CA LYS A 282 12.51 -4.05 32.81
C LYS A 282 11.48 -2.93 32.88
N ILE A 283 10.22 -3.30 33.00
CA ILE A 283 9.09 -2.39 33.31
C ILE A 283 8.43 -2.94 34.58
N ASP A 284 8.32 -2.07 35.59
CA ASP A 284 7.51 -2.35 36.79
C ASP A 284 6.28 -1.46 36.81
N GLY A 285 5.29 -1.84 37.60
CA GLY A 285 4.09 -1.03 37.76
C GLY A 285 2.85 -1.54 37.01
N ILE A 286 2.98 -2.57 36.19
CA ILE A 286 1.86 -3.23 35.51
C ILE A 286 1.35 -4.37 36.42
N SER A 287 0.05 -4.39 36.70
CA SER A 287 -0.60 -5.46 37.49
C SER A 287 -1.22 -6.51 36.59
N GLU A 288 -1.85 -6.11 35.50
CA GLU A 288 -2.51 -7.01 34.54
C GLU A 288 -2.42 -6.46 33.12
N LEU A 289 -2.34 -7.35 32.17
CA LEU A 289 -2.31 -7.06 30.73
C LEU A 289 -3.26 -8.02 30.04
N ARG A 290 -4.26 -7.48 29.33
CA ARG A 290 -5.25 -8.28 28.60
C ARG A 290 -5.68 -7.62 27.31
N ASP A 291 -6.13 -8.41 26.35
CA ASP A 291 -6.73 -7.97 25.11
C ASP A 291 -8.26 -8.11 25.22
N GLU A 292 -8.97 -7.00 25.18
CA GLU A 292 -10.42 -6.91 25.18
C GLU A 292 -10.97 -6.46 23.82
N SER A 293 -10.16 -6.58 22.76
CA SER A 293 -10.57 -6.21 21.39
C SER A 293 -11.72 -7.10 20.93
N ASP A 294 -12.71 -6.50 20.27
CA ASP A 294 -13.86 -7.18 19.71
C ASP A 294 -14.22 -6.59 18.32
N LYS A 295 -15.41 -6.93 17.81
CA LYS A 295 -15.94 -6.42 16.54
C LYS A 295 -16.16 -4.90 16.53
N ASP A 296 -16.29 -4.26 17.67
CA ASP A 296 -16.56 -2.83 17.81
C ASP A 296 -15.26 -2.00 17.86
N GLY A 297 -14.11 -2.65 18.03
CA GLY A 297 -12.81 -2.01 17.96
C GLY A 297 -11.70 -2.65 18.78
N MET A 298 -10.51 -2.08 18.64
CA MET A 298 -9.34 -2.47 19.40
C MET A 298 -9.40 -1.92 20.82
N ARG A 299 -9.10 -2.78 21.78
CA ARG A 299 -9.01 -2.41 23.19
C ARG A 299 -7.99 -3.31 23.91
N VAL A 300 -6.78 -2.83 24.07
CA VAL A 300 -5.76 -3.49 24.90
C VAL A 300 -5.69 -2.77 26.23
N VAL A 301 -5.85 -3.50 27.33
CA VAL A 301 -5.92 -2.96 28.69
C VAL A 301 -4.65 -3.29 29.45
N ILE A 302 -3.99 -2.26 29.96
CA ILE A 302 -2.81 -2.35 30.83
C ILE A 302 -3.21 -1.77 32.19
N GLU A 303 -3.52 -2.63 33.16
CA GLU A 303 -3.83 -2.19 34.51
C GLU A 303 -2.56 -1.89 35.30
N LEU A 304 -2.56 -0.79 36.02
CA LEU A 304 -1.43 -0.33 36.80
C LEU A 304 -1.52 -0.84 38.26
N LYS A 305 -0.37 -1.03 38.89
CA LYS A 305 -0.29 -1.24 40.33
C LYS A 305 -0.64 0.06 41.06
N ARG A 306 -1.13 -0.07 42.30
CA ARG A 306 -1.45 1.10 43.14
C ARG A 306 -0.23 2.01 43.32
N GLY A 307 -0.44 3.30 43.21
CA GLY A 307 0.60 4.31 43.44
C GLY A 307 1.58 4.53 42.29
N GLN A 308 1.30 3.98 41.11
CA GLN A 308 2.12 4.21 39.91
C GLN A 308 1.74 5.54 39.24
N VAL A 309 2.76 6.21 38.65
CA VAL A 309 2.55 7.40 37.84
C VAL A 309 2.35 6.97 36.39
N THR A 310 1.14 7.10 35.91
CA THR A 310 0.70 6.60 34.59
C THR A 310 1.54 7.16 33.43
N ASP A 311 1.82 8.46 33.44
CA ASP A 311 2.61 9.11 32.38
C ASP A 311 4.04 8.59 32.29
N VAL A 312 4.67 8.29 33.43
CA VAL A 312 6.03 7.73 33.47
C VAL A 312 6.05 6.35 32.88
N LEU A 313 5.08 5.52 33.24
CA LEU A 313 4.96 4.17 32.72
C LEU A 313 4.67 4.18 31.21
N LEU A 314 3.76 5.04 30.77
CA LEU A 314 3.42 5.21 29.36
C LEU A 314 4.64 5.65 28.54
N ASN A 315 5.43 6.59 29.02
CA ASN A 315 6.67 7.01 28.39
C ASN A 315 7.71 5.87 28.30
N ASN A 316 7.79 5.02 29.31
CA ASN A 316 8.65 3.83 29.28
C ASN A 316 8.17 2.81 28.24
N LEU A 317 6.86 2.61 28.10
CA LEU A 317 6.27 1.75 27.08
C LEU A 317 6.58 2.27 25.67
N TYR A 318 6.45 3.57 25.42
CA TYR A 318 6.84 4.16 24.13
C TYR A 318 8.33 3.97 23.80
N LYS A 319 9.22 4.08 24.79
CA LYS A 319 10.66 3.91 24.58
C LYS A 319 11.09 2.46 24.36
N GLN A 320 10.39 1.49 24.95
CA GLN A 320 10.82 0.09 25.01
C GLN A 320 10.02 -0.85 24.13
N THR A 321 8.95 -0.35 23.51
CA THR A 321 8.05 -1.16 22.66
C THR A 321 7.69 -0.43 21.37
N VAL A 322 7.03 -1.15 20.46
CA VAL A 322 6.50 -0.58 19.20
C VAL A 322 5.20 0.21 19.38
N LEU A 323 4.81 0.56 20.61
CA LEU A 323 3.79 1.58 20.87
C LEU A 323 4.18 2.94 20.30
N GLU A 324 5.48 3.23 20.21
CA GLU A 324 6.02 4.24 19.31
C GLU A 324 6.85 3.53 18.25
N SER A 325 6.51 3.72 16.99
CA SER A 325 7.20 3.16 15.83
C SER A 325 7.58 4.30 14.89
N SER A 326 8.63 4.10 14.11
CA SER A 326 9.07 5.09 13.14
C SER A 326 8.84 4.59 11.73
N PHE A 327 8.05 5.33 10.95
CA PHE A 327 7.87 5.08 9.53
C PHE A 327 8.93 5.85 8.73
N GLY A 328 9.83 5.09 8.08
CA GLY A 328 10.84 5.66 7.19
C GLY A 328 10.25 5.88 5.81
N ILE A 329 10.03 7.13 5.42
CA ILE A 329 9.54 7.50 4.10
C ILE A 329 10.70 7.48 3.10
N ASN A 330 10.48 6.80 1.98
CA ASN A 330 11.39 6.78 0.83
C ASN A 330 10.55 6.67 -0.45
N MET A 331 10.30 7.81 -1.09
CA MET A 331 9.38 7.89 -2.22
C MET A 331 10.10 7.57 -3.53
N VAL A 332 10.33 6.28 -3.78
CA VAL A 332 10.91 5.79 -5.03
C VAL A 332 9.80 5.17 -5.89
N ALA A 333 9.69 5.61 -7.13
CA ALA A 333 8.72 5.09 -8.09
C ALA A 333 9.33 4.98 -9.48
N LEU A 334 8.68 4.24 -10.37
CA LEU A 334 9.09 4.11 -11.76
C LEU A 334 8.53 5.27 -12.60
N ILE A 335 9.41 6.00 -13.24
CA ILE A 335 9.07 7.00 -14.26
C ILE A 335 9.64 6.51 -15.60
N LYS A 336 8.76 6.21 -16.57
CA LYS A 336 9.16 5.64 -17.86
C LYS A 336 10.10 4.43 -17.73
N GLY A 337 9.77 3.54 -16.77
CA GLY A 337 10.54 2.32 -16.52
C GLY A 337 11.85 2.50 -15.76
N GLN A 338 12.16 3.71 -15.29
CA GLN A 338 13.37 3.99 -14.51
C GLN A 338 13.03 4.36 -13.07
N PRO A 339 13.72 3.78 -12.07
CA PRO A 339 13.50 4.13 -10.67
C PRO A 339 14.01 5.55 -10.39
N LYS A 340 13.18 6.36 -9.76
CA LYS A 340 13.52 7.73 -9.36
C LYS A 340 13.00 8.03 -7.97
N LEU A 341 13.82 8.69 -7.16
CA LEU A 341 13.38 9.33 -5.92
C LEU A 341 12.61 10.59 -6.32
N VAL A 342 11.38 10.71 -5.84
CA VAL A 342 10.46 11.80 -6.19
C VAL A 342 9.94 12.49 -4.95
N ASN A 343 9.59 13.76 -5.09
CA ASN A 343 8.94 14.54 -4.05
C ASN A 343 7.40 14.54 -4.22
N LEU A 344 6.67 15.14 -3.29
CA LEU A 344 5.21 15.19 -3.34
C LEU A 344 4.69 15.87 -4.60
N LYS A 345 5.25 17.00 -5.00
CA LYS A 345 4.83 17.75 -6.19
C LYS A 345 5.05 16.94 -7.47
N GLU A 346 6.21 16.30 -7.63
CA GLU A 346 6.51 15.43 -8.79
C GLU A 346 5.52 14.28 -8.94
N ILE A 347 5.05 13.69 -7.83
CA ILE A 347 4.04 12.62 -7.86
C ILE A 347 2.70 13.17 -8.37
N LEU A 348 2.26 14.31 -7.84
CA LEU A 348 1.00 14.95 -8.27
C LEU A 348 1.05 15.39 -9.73
N GLU A 349 2.14 16.02 -10.18
CA GLU A 349 2.35 16.42 -11.58
C GLU A 349 2.35 15.22 -12.54
N SER A 350 3.00 14.13 -12.15
CA SER A 350 3.03 12.90 -12.95
C SER A 350 1.63 12.28 -13.10
N PHE A 351 0.83 12.29 -12.03
CA PHE A 351 -0.56 11.86 -12.09
C PHE A 351 -1.39 12.76 -13.00
N LEU A 352 -1.28 14.08 -12.89
CA LEU A 352 -2.00 15.02 -13.76
C LEU A 352 -1.61 14.86 -15.23
N SER A 353 -0.33 14.66 -15.51
CA SER A 353 0.15 14.39 -16.87
C SER A 353 -0.47 13.12 -17.44
N HIS A 354 -0.49 12.05 -16.66
CA HIS A 354 -1.15 10.80 -17.04
C HIS A 354 -2.66 10.99 -17.28
N ARG A 355 -3.34 11.73 -16.42
CA ARG A 355 -4.77 12.03 -16.61
C ARG A 355 -5.05 12.79 -17.89
N ARG A 356 -4.23 13.79 -18.21
CA ARG A 356 -4.35 14.54 -19.47
C ARG A 356 -4.20 13.60 -20.69
N GLU A 357 -3.22 12.72 -20.67
CA GLU A 357 -3.02 11.73 -21.73
C GLU A 357 -4.23 10.80 -21.88
N VAL A 358 -4.71 10.24 -20.78
CA VAL A 358 -5.88 9.33 -20.77
C VAL A 358 -7.13 10.03 -21.32
N VAL A 359 -7.41 11.25 -20.89
CA VAL A 359 -8.57 12.03 -21.37
C VAL A 359 -8.45 12.34 -22.86
N THR A 360 -7.27 12.74 -23.31
CA THR A 360 -7.00 13.02 -24.73
C THR A 360 -7.21 11.76 -25.58
N ARG A 361 -6.62 10.63 -25.20
CA ARG A 361 -6.76 9.36 -25.92
C ARG A 361 -8.20 8.88 -25.95
N ARG A 362 -8.92 8.95 -24.83
CA ARG A 362 -10.35 8.63 -24.75
C ARG A 362 -11.17 9.48 -25.72
N THR A 363 -10.94 10.79 -25.72
CA THR A 363 -11.69 11.72 -26.59
C THR A 363 -11.42 11.43 -28.06
N LEU A 364 -10.17 11.14 -28.43
CA LEU A 364 -9.82 10.74 -29.79
C LEU A 364 -10.48 9.42 -30.21
N PHE A 365 -10.54 8.45 -29.32
CA PHE A 365 -11.23 7.18 -29.56
C PHE A 365 -12.74 7.40 -29.81
N GLU A 366 -13.38 8.18 -28.96
CA GLU A 366 -14.81 8.51 -29.09
C GLU A 366 -15.09 9.33 -30.35
N LEU A 367 -14.21 10.25 -30.71
CA LEU A 367 -14.30 11.01 -31.96
C LEU A 367 -14.22 10.09 -33.19
N LYS A 368 -13.21 9.21 -33.26
CA LYS A 368 -13.08 8.25 -34.36
C LYS A 368 -14.34 7.37 -34.49
N LYS A 369 -14.86 6.88 -33.38
CA LYS A 369 -16.07 6.07 -33.34
C LYS A 369 -17.30 6.87 -33.87
N SER A 370 -17.41 8.15 -33.50
CA SER A 370 -18.50 9.01 -33.96
C SER A 370 -18.41 9.34 -35.45
N ILE A 371 -17.20 9.61 -35.96
CA ILE A 371 -16.95 9.86 -37.40
C ILE A 371 -17.31 8.60 -38.20
N ASN A 372 -16.87 7.42 -37.79
CA ASN A 372 -17.20 6.16 -38.46
C ASN A 372 -18.73 5.91 -38.49
N ARG A 373 -19.42 6.30 -37.42
CA ARG A 373 -20.88 6.19 -37.36
C ARG A 373 -21.61 7.20 -38.25
N ALA A 374 -21.02 8.38 -38.49
CA ALA A 374 -21.57 9.39 -39.38
C ALA A 374 -21.39 9.05 -40.88
N HIS A 375 -20.49 8.13 -41.21
CA HIS A 375 -20.28 7.62 -42.57
C HIS A 375 -21.22 6.49 -42.98
N ILE A 376 -21.99 5.92 -42.07
CA ILE A 376 -23.02 4.91 -42.31
C ILE A 376 -24.36 5.58 -42.48
#